data_594f4353d37f193703e44ad6e840d675
#
_entry.id   594f4353d37f193703e44ad6e840d675
#
_cell.length_a   1.000
_cell.length_b   1.000
_cell.length_c   1.000
_cell.angle_alpha   90.00
_cell.angle_beta   90.00
_cell.angle_gamma   90.00
#
_symmetry.space_group_name_H-M   'P 1'
#
loop_
_entity.id
_entity.type
_entity.pdbx_description
1 polymer ?
#
loop_
_entity_poly.entity_id
_entity_poly.type
_entity_poly.pdbx_seq_one_letter_code
_entity_poly.pdbx_strand_id
1 'polypeptide(L)'
;KAGGAFMTNQTFEQLKKTYESGRTRPLAWRRAQLNALRRLVTENRDAFVSSAMADLGKPAAETVLMELNLVAGEAQFVRNRLSLWTARHPKAMHWMLQPAAGWTIAEPKGVVLIISPWNYPVLLALEPMADALAAGNAVCLKPSELSPNTSKLLAELVPQYLDSEAVRVVEGGPKETGELLKCPFNHIFYTGGGHVGKIVMRAAAEHLTPVTLELGGKSPCFVDRTADINVAARRIAWGKFTNAGQTCVAPDYVLATPDVAEALAERIAVAITEFYGEDPKASPDFGRIINDRHFERLCKLLPVGTVPPEEPSSPLVQVASAVGAAMDMVGRRFNAVTTGRGGAGEMAGSANNAAKPTAGSNMAAADDGATASAAVEPSEIHKVPGVFDLAGRIVCGGKVGRAARYIAPTVLYGTSPDAPVMKEEIFGPILPILVVEDAESEIGRASCRERV
;
A
#
# COMPACT_ATOMS: atom_id res chain seq x y z
N LYS A 1 4.04 32.30 -3.40
CA LYS A 1 3.41 31.43 -4.45
C LYS A 1 4.36 31.13 -5.62
N ALA A 2 5.39 31.93 -5.89
CA ALA A 2 6.36 31.73 -6.98
C ALA A 2 7.47 30.71 -6.65
N GLY A 3 7.79 30.45 -5.40
CA GLY A 3 8.90 29.59 -4.98
C GLY A 3 8.75 28.11 -5.35
N GLY A 4 7.53 27.53 -5.26
CA GLY A 4 7.30 26.12 -5.56
C GLY A 4 7.47 25.76 -7.04
N ALA A 5 6.92 26.56 -7.95
CA ALA A 5 7.06 26.37 -9.40
C ALA A 5 8.52 26.52 -9.87
N PHE A 6 9.27 27.42 -9.26
CA PHE A 6 10.69 27.61 -9.55
C PHE A 6 11.52 26.39 -9.14
N MET A 7 11.24 25.81 -7.95
CA MET A 7 11.96 24.62 -7.47
C MET A 7 11.67 23.36 -8.31
N THR A 8 10.43 23.16 -8.76
CA THR A 8 10.07 21.98 -9.58
C THR A 8 10.72 22.03 -10.97
N ASN A 9 10.71 23.20 -11.62
CA ASN A 9 11.38 23.37 -12.91
C ASN A 9 12.91 23.21 -12.78
N GLN A 10 13.51 23.78 -11.73
CA GLN A 10 14.95 23.62 -11.47
C GLN A 10 15.33 22.14 -11.24
N THR A 11 14.50 21.39 -10.52
CA THR A 11 14.70 19.94 -10.31
C THR A 11 14.68 19.19 -11.65
N PHE A 12 13.69 19.46 -12.51
CA PHE A 12 13.60 18.84 -13.82
C PHE A 12 14.83 19.15 -14.69
N GLU A 13 15.23 20.42 -14.78
CA GLU A 13 16.39 20.84 -15.60
C GLU A 13 17.70 20.20 -15.09
N GLN A 14 17.87 20.05 -13.77
CA GLN A 14 19.00 19.34 -13.19
C GLN A 14 19.04 17.87 -13.61
N LEU A 15 17.92 17.16 -13.48
CA LEU A 15 17.80 15.76 -13.88
C LEU A 15 18.05 15.57 -15.38
N LYS A 16 17.52 16.47 -16.21
CA LYS A 16 17.72 16.49 -17.67
C LYS A 16 19.20 16.65 -18.02
N LYS A 17 19.87 17.63 -17.42
CA LYS A 17 21.31 17.84 -17.61
C LYS A 17 22.12 16.61 -17.23
N THR A 18 21.78 15.96 -16.10
CA THR A 18 22.47 14.74 -15.66
C THR A 18 22.24 13.59 -16.62
N TYR A 19 21.02 13.39 -17.11
CA TYR A 19 20.73 12.38 -18.11
C TYR A 19 21.48 12.63 -19.43
N GLU A 20 21.42 13.86 -19.94
CA GLU A 20 22.07 14.28 -21.19
C GLU A 20 23.61 14.14 -21.15
N SER A 21 24.21 14.28 -19.96
CA SER A 21 25.64 14.01 -19.75
C SER A 21 26.05 12.54 -19.97
N GLY A 22 25.09 11.63 -20.06
CA GLY A 22 25.32 10.19 -20.17
C GLY A 22 25.68 9.50 -18.85
N ARG A 23 25.67 10.21 -17.70
CA ARG A 23 26.07 9.68 -16.38
C ARG A 23 25.27 8.43 -15.98
N THR A 24 23.99 8.34 -16.35
CA THR A 24 23.11 7.23 -15.99
C THR A 24 23.22 5.99 -16.90
N ARG A 25 23.90 6.12 -18.05
CA ARG A 25 23.95 5.07 -19.09
C ARG A 25 24.83 3.87 -18.75
N PRO A 26 26.01 4.00 -18.08
CA PRO A 26 26.88 2.86 -17.80
C PRO A 26 26.22 1.80 -16.93
N LEU A 27 26.35 0.52 -17.28
CA LEU A 27 25.80 -0.59 -16.46
C LEU A 27 26.38 -0.63 -15.05
N ALA A 28 27.63 -0.19 -14.88
CA ALA A 28 28.24 -0.09 -13.55
C ALA A 28 27.49 0.88 -12.65
N TRP A 29 27.11 2.07 -13.16
CA TRP A 29 26.31 3.04 -12.44
C TRP A 29 24.93 2.48 -12.08
N ARG A 30 24.23 1.87 -13.05
CA ARG A 30 22.90 1.27 -12.81
C ARG A 30 22.94 0.21 -11.73
N ARG A 31 23.93 -0.70 -11.78
CA ARG A 31 24.13 -1.72 -10.74
C ARG A 31 24.43 -1.12 -9.37
N ALA A 32 25.23 -0.04 -9.33
CA ALA A 32 25.52 0.67 -8.08
C ALA A 32 24.24 1.28 -7.48
N GLN A 33 23.39 1.94 -8.30
CA GLN A 33 22.11 2.49 -7.83
C GLN A 33 21.15 1.41 -7.32
N LEU A 34 21.01 0.29 -8.02
CA LEU A 34 20.16 -0.83 -7.58
C LEU A 34 20.66 -1.47 -6.27
N ASN A 35 21.97 -1.61 -6.09
CA ASN A 35 22.54 -2.04 -4.81
C ASN A 35 22.28 -1.03 -3.70
N ALA A 36 22.40 0.26 -3.99
CA ALA A 36 22.13 1.34 -3.03
C ALA A 36 20.65 1.37 -2.63
N LEU A 37 19.73 1.19 -3.59
CA LEU A 37 18.29 1.11 -3.33
C LEU A 37 17.95 -0.09 -2.42
N ARG A 38 18.55 -1.25 -2.68
CA ARG A 38 18.38 -2.42 -1.81
C ARG A 38 18.88 -2.13 -0.39
N ARG A 39 20.07 -1.52 -0.24
CA ARG A 39 20.62 -1.12 1.05
C ARG A 39 19.73 -0.12 1.75
N LEU A 40 19.19 0.87 1.04
CA LEU A 40 18.28 1.87 1.59
C LEU A 40 17.12 1.21 2.36
N VAL A 41 16.45 0.24 1.78
CA VAL A 41 15.31 -0.42 2.45
C VAL A 41 15.74 -1.44 3.51
N THR A 42 16.88 -2.12 3.34
CA THR A 42 17.33 -3.13 4.30
C THR A 42 18.01 -2.53 5.53
N GLU A 43 18.77 -1.45 5.37
CA GLU A 43 19.47 -0.77 6.47
C GLU A 43 18.54 0.13 7.30
N ASN A 44 17.42 0.60 6.72
CA ASN A 44 16.47 1.50 7.40
C ASN A 44 15.11 0.83 7.67
N ARG A 45 15.12 -0.50 7.83
CA ARG A 45 13.89 -1.29 8.02
C ARG A 45 12.97 -0.73 9.11
N ASP A 46 13.52 -0.46 10.31
CA ASP A 46 12.74 -0.04 11.47
C ASP A 46 12.15 1.38 11.29
N ALA A 47 12.85 2.26 10.57
CA ALA A 47 12.36 3.58 10.23
C ALA A 47 11.17 3.50 9.27
N PHE A 48 11.22 2.63 8.25
CA PHE A 48 10.10 2.41 7.34
C PHE A 48 8.91 1.75 8.03
N VAL A 49 9.14 0.76 8.90
CA VAL A 49 8.08 0.15 9.72
C VAL A 49 7.40 1.22 10.59
N SER A 50 8.18 2.06 11.25
CA SER A 50 7.65 3.14 12.10
C SER A 50 6.85 4.17 11.30
N SER A 51 7.31 4.54 10.11
CA SER A 51 6.61 5.50 9.24
C SER A 51 5.28 4.94 8.73
N ALA A 52 5.25 3.68 8.28
CA ALA A 52 4.03 3.03 7.81
C ALA A 52 3.01 2.80 8.94
N MET A 53 3.49 2.49 10.15
CA MET A 53 2.66 2.41 11.35
C MET A 53 2.05 3.77 11.69
N ALA A 54 2.81 4.86 11.59
CA ALA A 54 2.33 6.21 11.87
C ALA A 54 1.30 6.69 10.83
N ASP A 55 1.47 6.34 9.54
CA ASP A 55 0.59 6.78 8.45
C ASP A 55 -0.70 5.94 8.36
N LEU A 56 -0.58 4.61 8.46
CA LEU A 56 -1.63 3.64 8.12
C LEU A 56 -2.02 2.73 9.29
N GLY A 57 -1.32 2.82 10.44
CA GLY A 57 -1.42 1.76 11.45
C GLY A 57 -0.98 0.39 10.90
N LYS A 58 -0.17 0.37 9.83
CA LYS A 58 0.22 -0.86 9.13
C LYS A 58 1.14 -1.71 9.99
N PRO A 59 0.83 -3.01 10.16
CA PRO A 59 1.67 -3.94 10.93
C PRO A 59 3.11 -4.04 10.41
N ALA A 60 4.06 -4.26 11.31
CA ALA A 60 5.46 -4.44 10.94
C ALA A 60 5.66 -5.60 9.95
N ALA A 61 4.94 -6.71 10.16
CA ALA A 61 5.01 -7.87 9.27
C ALA A 61 4.54 -7.52 7.86
N GLU A 62 3.42 -6.79 7.71
CA GLU A 62 2.93 -6.34 6.41
C GLU A 62 3.93 -5.39 5.72
N THR A 63 4.44 -4.40 6.45
CA THR A 63 5.43 -3.46 5.89
C THR A 63 6.67 -4.20 5.38
N VAL A 64 7.19 -5.15 6.15
CA VAL A 64 8.39 -5.90 5.77
C VAL A 64 8.13 -6.84 4.61
N LEU A 65 7.07 -7.64 4.67
CA LEU A 65 6.80 -8.68 3.66
C LEU A 65 6.23 -8.09 2.36
N MET A 66 5.34 -7.10 2.48
CA MET A 66 4.58 -6.59 1.33
C MET A 66 5.18 -5.32 0.72
N GLU A 67 6.21 -4.71 1.35
CA GLU A 67 6.87 -3.54 0.79
C GLU A 67 8.39 -3.73 0.74
N LEU A 68 9.08 -3.80 1.89
CA LEU A 68 10.55 -3.74 1.91
C LEU A 68 11.21 -4.91 1.21
N ASN A 69 10.73 -6.13 1.46
CA ASN A 69 11.28 -7.33 0.83
C ASN A 69 11.02 -7.37 -0.67
N LEU A 70 9.88 -6.85 -1.13
CA LEU A 70 9.56 -6.77 -2.55
C LEU A 70 10.47 -5.78 -3.27
N VAL A 71 10.67 -4.58 -2.73
CA VAL A 71 11.63 -3.60 -3.27
C VAL A 71 13.05 -4.17 -3.31
N ALA A 72 13.49 -4.80 -2.21
CA ALA A 72 14.83 -5.39 -2.15
C ALA A 72 14.99 -6.54 -3.15
N GLY A 73 13.95 -7.36 -3.31
CA GLY A 73 13.87 -8.46 -4.28
C GLY A 73 13.92 -7.95 -5.72
N GLU A 74 13.10 -6.96 -6.06
CA GLU A 74 13.05 -6.37 -7.40
C GLU A 74 14.38 -5.72 -7.77
N ALA A 75 14.96 -4.88 -6.90
CA ALA A 75 16.27 -4.29 -7.15
C ALA A 75 17.34 -5.36 -7.43
N GLN A 76 17.33 -6.49 -6.73
CA GLN A 76 18.24 -7.62 -6.96
C GLN A 76 17.92 -8.34 -8.27
N PHE A 77 16.64 -8.56 -8.57
CA PHE A 77 16.16 -9.25 -9.76
C PHE A 77 16.57 -8.49 -11.04
N VAL A 78 16.23 -7.19 -11.13
CA VAL A 78 16.57 -6.38 -12.31
C VAL A 78 18.07 -6.18 -12.45
N ARG A 79 18.80 -6.01 -11.33
CA ARG A 79 20.27 -5.93 -11.34
C ARG A 79 20.92 -7.16 -11.98
N ASN A 80 20.43 -8.34 -11.66
CA ASN A 80 20.99 -9.59 -12.18
C ASN A 80 20.69 -9.78 -13.67
N ARG A 81 19.60 -9.19 -14.18
CA ARG A 81 19.17 -9.29 -15.58
C ARG A 81 19.63 -8.17 -16.50
N LEU A 82 20.23 -7.10 -15.95
CA LEU A 82 20.62 -5.92 -16.72
C LEU A 82 21.45 -6.24 -17.96
N SER A 83 22.46 -7.12 -17.85
CA SER A 83 23.30 -7.46 -18.99
C SER A 83 22.52 -8.16 -20.11
N LEU A 84 21.54 -9.00 -19.75
CA LEU A 84 20.70 -9.69 -20.71
C LEU A 84 19.74 -8.71 -21.42
N TRP A 85 19.07 -7.86 -20.65
CA TRP A 85 18.06 -6.94 -21.19
C TRP A 85 18.65 -5.80 -22.01
N THR A 86 19.90 -5.42 -21.73
CA THR A 86 20.61 -4.35 -22.48
C THR A 86 21.49 -4.88 -23.60
N ALA A 87 21.53 -6.20 -23.80
CA ALA A 87 22.28 -6.80 -24.91
C ALA A 87 21.67 -6.41 -26.27
N ARG A 88 22.52 -6.51 -27.29
CA ARG A 88 22.05 -6.39 -28.67
C ARG A 88 21.25 -7.64 -29.06
N HIS A 89 20.04 -7.45 -29.55
CA HIS A 89 19.21 -8.54 -30.02
C HIS A 89 19.25 -8.58 -31.57
N PRO A 90 19.90 -9.57 -32.20
CA PRO A 90 19.99 -9.70 -33.66
C PRO A 90 18.58 -9.74 -34.28
N LYS A 91 18.43 -9.10 -35.42
CA LYS A 91 17.21 -9.10 -36.22
C LYS A 91 17.52 -9.58 -37.64
N ALA A 92 16.66 -10.44 -38.15
CA ALA A 92 16.76 -10.84 -39.56
C ALA A 92 16.54 -9.60 -40.46
N MET A 93 17.47 -9.40 -41.38
CA MET A 93 17.40 -8.31 -42.35
C MET A 93 16.73 -8.82 -43.64
N HIS A 94 15.88 -7.97 -44.25
CA HIS A 94 15.27 -8.29 -45.56
C HIS A 94 16.36 -8.59 -46.59
N TRP A 95 16.12 -9.54 -47.45
CA TRP A 95 17.12 -10.01 -48.45
C TRP A 95 17.68 -8.87 -49.33
N MET A 96 16.86 -7.84 -49.64
CA MET A 96 17.30 -6.67 -50.40
C MET A 96 18.35 -5.81 -49.70
N LEU A 97 18.51 -5.95 -48.37
CA LEU A 97 19.49 -5.23 -47.56
C LEU A 97 20.79 -6.02 -47.33
N GLN A 98 20.89 -7.24 -47.87
CA GLN A 98 22.11 -8.04 -47.74
C GLN A 98 23.26 -7.43 -48.56
N PRO A 99 24.47 -7.45 -47.96
CA PRO A 99 24.97 -8.17 -46.76
C PRO A 99 24.90 -7.30 -45.49
N ALA A 100 23.72 -6.87 -45.02
CA ALA A 100 23.57 -6.08 -43.82
C ALA A 100 23.28 -6.94 -42.57
N ALA A 101 23.77 -6.50 -41.40
CA ALA A 101 23.41 -7.02 -40.09
C ALA A 101 22.57 -6.00 -39.33
N GLY A 102 21.53 -6.46 -38.67
CA GLY A 102 20.61 -5.58 -37.87
C GLY A 102 20.43 -6.08 -36.44
N TRP A 103 20.20 -5.18 -35.55
CA TRP A 103 19.88 -5.50 -34.14
C TRP A 103 19.00 -4.42 -33.51
N THR A 104 18.32 -4.78 -32.43
CA THR A 104 17.65 -3.83 -31.52
C THR A 104 18.44 -3.71 -30.23
N ILE A 105 18.44 -2.51 -29.63
CA ILE A 105 19.05 -2.23 -28.32
C ILE A 105 18.01 -1.48 -27.51
N ALA A 106 17.85 -1.84 -26.23
CA ALA A 106 17.04 -1.07 -25.29
C ALA A 106 17.81 0.19 -24.85
N GLU A 107 17.15 1.35 -24.97
CA GLU A 107 17.70 2.63 -24.53
C GLU A 107 16.81 3.27 -23.46
N PRO A 108 17.39 4.05 -22.50
CA PRO A 108 16.62 4.80 -21.54
C PRO A 108 15.78 5.88 -22.23
N LYS A 109 14.59 6.13 -21.68
CA LYS A 109 13.68 7.18 -22.20
C LYS A 109 14.18 8.60 -21.91
N GLY A 110 14.80 8.82 -20.74
CA GLY A 110 15.24 10.16 -20.33
C GLY A 110 15.00 10.43 -18.85
N VAL A 111 14.26 11.48 -18.55
CA VAL A 111 13.82 11.83 -17.20
C VAL A 111 12.42 11.27 -16.98
N VAL A 112 12.27 10.42 -15.95
CA VAL A 112 11.01 9.77 -15.59
C VAL A 112 10.43 10.43 -14.34
N LEU A 113 9.15 10.80 -14.39
CA LEU A 113 8.37 11.20 -13.22
C LEU A 113 7.61 9.98 -12.68
N ILE A 114 7.79 9.67 -11.40
CA ILE A 114 7.05 8.65 -10.67
C ILE A 114 6.15 9.34 -9.65
N ILE A 115 4.83 9.18 -9.79
CA ILE A 115 3.83 9.69 -8.84
C ILE A 115 3.25 8.48 -8.13
N SER A 116 3.61 8.30 -6.85
CA SER A 116 3.25 7.11 -6.08
C SER A 116 2.10 7.38 -5.10
N PRO A 117 1.29 6.34 -4.80
CA PRO A 117 0.16 6.42 -3.88
C PRO A 117 0.57 6.24 -2.42
N TRP A 118 -0.43 6.29 -1.54
CA TRP A 118 -0.28 6.25 -0.09
C TRP A 118 -0.46 4.87 0.54
N ASN A 119 -1.04 3.89 -0.17
CA ASN A 119 -1.45 2.61 0.42
C ASN A 119 -0.30 1.61 0.61
N TYR A 120 0.65 1.58 -0.30
CA TYR A 120 1.95 0.89 -0.19
C TYR A 120 3.04 1.91 -0.54
N PRO A 121 3.28 2.88 0.36
CA PRO A 121 4.02 4.09 0.02
C PRO A 121 5.49 3.86 -0.25
N VAL A 122 6.09 2.79 0.29
CA VAL A 122 7.48 2.41 0.03
C VAL A 122 7.58 1.59 -1.26
N LEU A 123 6.76 0.54 -1.38
CA LEU A 123 6.77 -0.36 -2.54
C LEU A 123 6.50 0.40 -3.83
N LEU A 124 5.35 1.09 -3.89
CA LEU A 124 4.88 1.73 -5.12
C LEU A 124 5.65 3.02 -5.48
N ALA A 125 6.55 3.46 -4.60
CA ALA A 125 7.52 4.51 -4.90
C ALA A 125 8.84 3.94 -5.43
N LEU A 126 9.36 2.90 -4.78
CA LEU A 126 10.73 2.44 -4.99
C LEU A 126 10.86 1.30 -6.01
N GLU A 127 9.82 0.49 -6.23
CA GLU A 127 9.82 -0.55 -7.25
C GLU A 127 9.86 0.04 -8.67
N PRO A 128 8.97 0.97 -9.06
CA PRO A 128 9.08 1.66 -10.35
C PRO A 128 10.38 2.45 -10.49
N MET A 129 10.93 2.95 -9.38
CA MET A 129 12.24 3.61 -9.37
C MET A 129 13.37 2.62 -9.69
N ALA A 130 13.33 1.38 -9.16
CA ALA A 130 14.31 0.35 -9.48
C ALA A 130 14.34 0.08 -10.98
N ASP A 131 13.18 -0.05 -11.62
CA ASP A 131 13.05 -0.29 -13.05
C ASP A 131 13.52 0.90 -13.89
N ALA A 132 13.16 2.13 -13.48
CA ALA A 132 13.61 3.34 -14.14
C ALA A 132 15.15 3.49 -14.09
N LEU A 133 15.76 3.21 -12.94
CA LEU A 133 17.22 3.23 -12.75
C LEU A 133 17.90 2.09 -13.51
N ALA A 134 17.32 0.90 -13.52
CA ALA A 134 17.80 -0.24 -14.31
C ALA A 134 17.84 0.08 -15.81
N ALA A 135 16.81 0.75 -16.30
CA ALA A 135 16.76 1.21 -17.69
C ALA A 135 17.78 2.33 -17.99
N GLY A 136 18.33 3.01 -16.98
CA GLY A 136 19.33 4.08 -17.11
C GLY A 136 18.71 5.48 -17.23
N ASN A 137 17.51 5.69 -16.70
CA ASN A 137 16.86 6.98 -16.63
C ASN A 137 17.33 7.80 -15.44
N ALA A 138 17.14 9.12 -15.49
CA ALA A 138 17.07 9.97 -14.31
C ALA A 138 15.63 9.98 -13.77
N VAL A 139 15.46 10.13 -12.46
CA VAL A 139 14.17 9.91 -11.79
C VAL A 139 13.78 11.10 -10.92
N CYS A 140 12.56 11.60 -11.12
CA CYS A 140 11.86 12.47 -10.19
C CYS A 140 10.76 11.66 -9.48
N LEU A 141 10.88 11.45 -8.16
CA LEU A 141 9.86 10.80 -7.36
C LEU A 141 8.98 11.83 -6.66
N LYS A 142 7.67 11.70 -6.81
CA LYS A 142 6.66 12.44 -6.04
C LYS A 142 5.86 11.46 -5.17
N PRO A 143 6.25 11.25 -3.90
CA PRO A 143 5.50 10.41 -2.98
C PRO A 143 4.17 11.07 -2.57
N SER A 144 3.24 10.28 -2.02
CA SER A 144 1.94 10.80 -1.62
C SER A 144 1.99 11.65 -0.36
N GLU A 145 1.34 12.79 -0.39
CA GLU A 145 1.12 13.66 0.77
C GLU A 145 0.18 13.06 1.80
N LEU A 146 -0.57 12.01 1.44
CA LEU A 146 -1.48 11.33 2.36
C LEU A 146 -0.74 10.36 3.31
N SER A 147 0.50 9.98 2.97
CA SER A 147 1.42 9.22 3.83
C SER A 147 2.63 10.09 4.20
N PRO A 148 2.45 11.14 5.03
CA PRO A 148 3.43 12.19 5.23
C PRO A 148 4.71 11.70 5.93
N ASN A 149 4.61 10.74 6.84
CA ASN A 149 5.77 10.20 7.54
C ASN A 149 6.67 9.40 6.59
N THR A 150 6.08 8.58 5.73
CA THR A 150 6.83 7.84 4.72
C THR A 150 7.36 8.75 3.62
N SER A 151 6.59 9.75 3.18
CA SER A 151 7.03 10.75 2.20
C SER A 151 8.28 11.48 2.68
N LYS A 152 8.24 11.99 3.91
CA LYS A 152 9.38 12.66 4.55
C LYS A 152 10.61 11.75 4.66
N LEU A 153 10.42 10.49 5.10
CA LEU A 153 11.51 9.52 5.23
C LEU A 153 12.16 9.22 3.87
N LEU A 154 11.37 9.09 2.81
CA LEU A 154 11.89 8.93 1.45
C LEU A 154 12.68 10.16 1.00
N ALA A 155 12.19 11.37 1.27
CA ALA A 155 12.89 12.61 0.93
C ALA A 155 14.23 12.76 1.67
N GLU A 156 14.32 12.25 2.90
CA GLU A 156 15.54 12.27 3.70
C GLU A 156 16.54 11.18 3.28
N LEU A 157 16.09 9.96 3.03
CA LEU A 157 16.98 8.81 2.78
C LEU A 157 17.43 8.68 1.33
N VAL A 158 16.56 8.95 0.36
CA VAL A 158 16.91 8.77 -1.07
C VAL A 158 18.20 9.50 -1.45
N PRO A 159 18.42 10.78 -1.12
CA PRO A 159 19.66 11.48 -1.49
C PRO A 159 20.91 11.01 -0.72
N GLN A 160 20.74 10.24 0.38
CA GLN A 160 21.88 9.69 1.14
C GLN A 160 22.40 8.39 0.52
N TYR A 161 21.55 7.65 -0.16
CA TYR A 161 21.90 6.35 -0.74
C TYR A 161 22.10 6.42 -2.25
N LEU A 162 21.26 7.15 -2.95
CA LEU A 162 21.24 7.23 -4.41
C LEU A 162 21.97 8.48 -4.91
N ASP A 163 22.34 8.45 -6.18
CA ASP A 163 22.97 9.59 -6.87
C ASP A 163 22.01 10.78 -6.90
N SER A 164 22.23 11.76 -6.03
CA SER A 164 21.37 12.94 -5.87
C SER A 164 21.31 13.86 -7.10
N GLU A 165 22.24 13.70 -8.08
CA GLU A 165 22.17 14.43 -9.34
C GLU A 165 21.19 13.74 -10.33
N ALA A 166 20.98 12.43 -10.20
CA ALA A 166 20.15 11.64 -11.09
C ALA A 166 18.79 11.23 -10.49
N VAL A 167 18.63 11.34 -9.16
CA VAL A 167 17.41 10.99 -8.44
C VAL A 167 17.01 12.11 -7.50
N ARG A 168 15.79 12.60 -7.65
CA ARG A 168 15.24 13.66 -6.80
C ARG A 168 13.88 13.26 -6.25
N VAL A 169 13.60 13.60 -5.00
CA VAL A 169 12.28 13.48 -4.37
C VAL A 169 11.68 14.87 -4.23
N VAL A 170 10.45 15.02 -4.68
CA VAL A 170 9.67 16.26 -4.57
C VAL A 170 8.44 15.98 -3.74
N GLU A 171 8.42 16.46 -2.51
CA GLU A 171 7.25 16.39 -1.65
C GLU A 171 6.22 17.45 -2.04
N GLY A 172 4.97 17.21 -1.73
CA GLY A 172 3.89 18.13 -1.94
C GLY A 172 2.58 17.47 -2.36
N GLY A 173 1.55 18.28 -2.45
CA GLY A 173 0.20 17.87 -2.78
C GLY A 173 -0.18 18.11 -4.25
N PRO A 174 -1.49 18.28 -4.53
CA PRO A 174 -2.00 18.48 -5.88
C PRO A 174 -1.40 19.68 -6.60
N LYS A 175 -1.02 20.75 -5.86
CA LYS A 175 -0.43 21.95 -6.43
C LYS A 175 0.97 21.68 -6.98
N GLU A 176 1.85 21.10 -6.17
CA GLU A 176 3.23 20.75 -6.55
C GLU A 176 3.24 19.69 -7.66
N THR A 177 2.33 18.71 -7.58
CA THR A 177 2.12 17.74 -8.67
C THR A 177 1.70 18.42 -9.97
N GLY A 178 0.80 19.39 -9.90
CA GLY A 178 0.40 20.19 -11.08
C GLY A 178 1.54 21.00 -11.70
N GLU A 179 2.48 21.49 -10.89
CA GLU A 179 3.68 22.17 -11.41
C GLU A 179 4.67 21.17 -12.04
N LEU A 180 4.85 19.98 -11.46
CA LEU A 180 5.66 18.92 -12.08
C LEU A 180 5.09 18.50 -13.44
N LEU A 181 3.79 18.35 -13.55
CA LEU A 181 3.13 17.95 -14.79
C LEU A 181 3.25 18.96 -15.94
N LYS A 182 3.71 20.19 -15.68
CA LYS A 182 4.05 21.18 -16.72
C LYS A 182 5.43 20.95 -17.32
N CYS A 183 6.29 20.14 -16.68
CA CYS A 183 7.61 19.83 -17.19
C CYS A 183 7.53 18.72 -18.27
N PRO A 184 8.33 18.80 -19.34
CA PRO A 184 8.30 17.84 -20.44
C PRO A 184 9.09 16.56 -20.08
N PHE A 185 8.61 15.80 -19.10
CA PHE A 185 9.18 14.49 -18.77
C PHE A 185 9.15 13.54 -19.97
N ASN A 186 10.11 12.63 -20.04
CA ASN A 186 10.18 11.63 -21.10
C ASN A 186 9.30 10.40 -20.84
N HIS A 187 8.84 10.23 -19.61
CA HIS A 187 7.83 9.25 -19.19
C HIS A 187 7.22 9.65 -17.86
N ILE A 188 5.93 9.36 -17.67
CA ILE A 188 5.25 9.51 -16.39
C ILE A 188 4.71 8.16 -15.98
N PHE A 189 5.11 7.69 -14.80
CA PHE A 189 4.55 6.50 -14.14
C PHE A 189 3.66 6.97 -13.00
N TYR A 190 2.39 6.69 -13.07
CA TYR A 190 1.40 7.08 -12.08
C TYR A 190 0.69 5.87 -11.52
N THR A 191 0.65 5.75 -10.20
CA THR A 191 -0.17 4.76 -9.48
C THR A 191 -1.18 5.47 -8.60
N GLY A 192 -2.48 5.17 -8.77
CA GLY A 192 -3.56 5.77 -7.97
C GLY A 192 -4.92 5.71 -8.61
N GLY A 193 -5.85 6.55 -8.18
CA GLY A 193 -7.24 6.53 -8.67
C GLY A 193 -7.40 7.06 -10.09
N GLY A 194 -8.37 6.50 -10.84
CA GLY A 194 -8.62 6.83 -12.24
C GLY A 194 -8.95 8.30 -12.50
N HIS A 195 -9.57 9.00 -11.54
CA HIS A 195 -9.85 10.44 -11.68
C HIS A 195 -8.56 11.26 -11.85
N VAL A 196 -7.55 11.03 -11.00
CA VAL A 196 -6.25 11.72 -11.09
C VAL A 196 -5.46 11.19 -12.29
N GLY A 197 -5.56 9.88 -12.62
CA GLY A 197 -4.96 9.32 -13.83
C GLY A 197 -5.39 10.04 -15.11
N LYS A 198 -6.67 10.40 -15.23
CA LYS A 198 -7.17 11.22 -16.35
C LYS A 198 -6.55 12.63 -16.39
N ILE A 199 -6.27 13.23 -15.23
CA ILE A 199 -5.59 14.54 -15.14
C ILE A 199 -4.14 14.41 -15.60
N VAL A 200 -3.42 13.39 -15.12
CA VAL A 200 -2.03 13.10 -15.52
C VAL A 200 -1.94 12.88 -17.02
N MET A 201 -2.85 12.06 -17.59
CA MET A 201 -2.87 11.77 -19.02
C MET A 201 -3.12 13.02 -19.89
N ARG A 202 -4.04 13.90 -19.46
CA ARG A 202 -4.29 15.18 -20.16
C ARG A 202 -3.06 16.08 -20.12
N ALA A 203 -2.41 16.22 -18.98
CA ALA A 203 -1.20 17.02 -18.85
C ALA A 203 -0.04 16.46 -19.69
N ALA A 204 0.13 15.14 -19.71
CA ALA A 204 1.14 14.46 -20.52
C ALA A 204 0.95 14.69 -22.03
N ALA A 205 -0.30 14.81 -22.49
CA ALA A 205 -0.62 15.04 -23.90
C ALA A 205 -0.05 16.36 -24.42
N GLU A 206 0.09 17.40 -23.59
CA GLU A 206 0.68 18.69 -23.99
C GLU A 206 2.14 18.57 -24.47
N HIS A 207 2.84 17.53 -23.99
CA HIS A 207 4.24 17.27 -24.33
C HIS A 207 4.43 15.97 -25.13
N LEU A 208 3.33 15.28 -25.48
CA LEU A 208 3.34 13.93 -26.07
C LEU A 208 4.12 12.93 -25.22
N THR A 209 4.11 13.14 -23.90
CA THR A 209 4.80 12.26 -22.92
C THR A 209 4.08 10.93 -22.81
N PRO A 210 4.75 9.79 -23.04
CA PRO A 210 4.17 8.47 -22.76
C PRO A 210 3.87 8.31 -21.27
N VAL A 211 2.72 7.71 -20.95
CA VAL A 211 2.30 7.43 -19.58
C VAL A 211 2.12 5.94 -19.33
N THR A 212 2.43 5.50 -18.11
CA THR A 212 1.97 4.24 -17.53
C THR A 212 1.04 4.59 -16.38
N LEU A 213 -0.19 4.09 -16.44
CA LEU A 213 -1.22 4.35 -15.42
C LEU A 213 -1.57 3.03 -14.74
N GLU A 214 -1.14 2.88 -13.49
CA GLU A 214 -1.52 1.79 -12.60
C GLU A 214 -2.71 2.26 -11.76
N LEU A 215 -3.88 1.73 -12.06
CA LEU A 215 -5.16 2.18 -11.52
C LEU A 215 -5.79 1.11 -10.63
N GLY A 216 -6.86 1.48 -9.95
CA GLY A 216 -7.68 0.53 -9.20
C GLY A 216 -8.62 -0.28 -10.09
N GLY A 217 -9.31 -1.24 -9.49
CA GLY A 217 -10.30 -2.07 -10.17
C GLY A 217 -11.22 -2.80 -9.20
N LYS A 218 -12.37 -3.28 -9.68
CA LYS A 218 -13.27 -4.15 -8.91
C LYS A 218 -12.90 -5.61 -9.15
N SER A 219 -11.86 -6.08 -8.48
CA SER A 219 -11.32 -7.43 -8.65
C SER A 219 -12.31 -8.50 -8.14
N PRO A 220 -13.00 -9.26 -9.00
CA PRO A 220 -13.89 -10.32 -8.60
C PRO A 220 -13.11 -11.55 -8.12
N CYS A 221 -13.63 -12.22 -7.10
CA CYS A 221 -13.17 -13.55 -6.68
C CYS A 221 -14.32 -14.55 -6.84
N PHE A 222 -14.17 -15.50 -7.73
CA PHE A 222 -15.19 -16.54 -7.94
C PHE A 222 -14.88 -17.81 -7.15
N VAL A 223 -15.89 -18.36 -6.47
CA VAL A 223 -15.78 -19.60 -5.69
C VAL A 223 -16.96 -20.51 -6.03
N ASP A 224 -16.66 -21.68 -6.56
CA ASP A 224 -17.64 -22.71 -6.88
C ASP A 224 -17.52 -23.94 -5.97
N ARG A 225 -18.42 -24.91 -6.18
CA ARG A 225 -18.48 -26.16 -5.41
C ARG A 225 -17.21 -27.03 -5.48
N THR A 226 -16.31 -26.80 -6.43
CA THR A 226 -15.05 -27.56 -6.57
C THR A 226 -13.94 -27.02 -5.69
N ALA A 227 -14.11 -25.82 -5.14
CA ALA A 227 -13.13 -25.17 -4.30
C ALA A 227 -13.06 -25.79 -2.89
N ASP A 228 -11.88 -25.92 -2.33
CA ASP A 228 -11.72 -26.13 -0.89
C ASP A 228 -12.09 -24.83 -0.15
N ILE A 229 -13.25 -24.86 0.52
CA ILE A 229 -13.83 -23.67 1.16
C ILE A 229 -12.91 -23.13 2.26
N ASN A 230 -12.23 -23.98 3.03
CA ASN A 230 -11.33 -23.53 4.10
C ASN A 230 -10.12 -22.80 3.53
N VAL A 231 -9.51 -23.34 2.47
CA VAL A 231 -8.39 -22.69 1.77
C VAL A 231 -8.84 -21.41 1.10
N ALA A 232 -9.99 -21.42 0.41
CA ALA A 232 -10.56 -20.25 -0.25
C ALA A 232 -10.84 -19.13 0.76
N ALA A 233 -11.52 -19.43 1.87
CA ALA A 233 -11.85 -18.48 2.92
C ALA A 233 -10.60 -17.79 3.51
N ARG A 234 -9.56 -18.57 3.85
CA ARG A 234 -8.30 -18.01 4.38
C ARG A 234 -7.58 -17.12 3.38
N ARG A 235 -7.52 -17.52 2.11
CA ARG A 235 -6.90 -16.72 1.05
C ARG A 235 -7.67 -15.44 0.77
N ILE A 236 -9.00 -15.50 0.75
CA ILE A 236 -9.86 -14.33 0.56
C ILE A 236 -9.73 -13.39 1.76
N ALA A 237 -9.79 -13.91 3.00
CA ALA A 237 -9.64 -13.11 4.21
C ALA A 237 -8.27 -12.40 4.23
N TRP A 238 -7.19 -13.12 3.95
CA TRP A 238 -5.85 -12.54 3.86
C TRP A 238 -5.75 -11.47 2.77
N GLY A 239 -6.16 -11.80 1.54
CA GLY A 239 -6.09 -10.88 0.40
C GLY A 239 -6.95 -9.63 0.57
N LYS A 240 -8.13 -9.79 1.23
CA LYS A 240 -9.06 -8.67 1.43
C LYS A 240 -8.68 -7.77 2.59
N PHE A 241 -8.23 -8.32 3.73
CA PHE A 241 -8.11 -7.54 4.96
C PHE A 241 -6.69 -7.09 5.29
N THR A 242 -5.68 -7.58 4.58
CA THR A 242 -4.32 -6.99 4.59
C THR A 242 -4.41 -5.51 4.22
N ASN A 243 -3.64 -4.67 4.95
CA ASN A 243 -3.67 -3.19 4.82
C ASN A 243 -5.08 -2.59 5.00
N ALA A 244 -5.94 -3.22 5.81
CA ALA A 244 -7.34 -2.86 5.98
C ALA A 244 -8.10 -2.78 4.64
N GLY A 245 -7.76 -3.62 3.66
CA GLY A 245 -8.39 -3.67 2.35
C GLY A 245 -8.03 -2.53 1.40
N GLN A 246 -7.06 -1.70 1.74
CA GLN A 246 -6.61 -0.57 0.93
C GLN A 246 -5.57 -1.01 -0.10
N THR A 247 -5.94 -1.97 -0.95
CA THR A 247 -5.06 -2.66 -1.89
C THR A 247 -5.75 -2.81 -3.25
N CYS A 248 -5.11 -2.33 -4.30
CA CYS A 248 -5.65 -2.34 -5.67
C CYS A 248 -5.94 -3.74 -6.23
N VAL A 249 -5.25 -4.76 -5.73
CA VAL A 249 -5.40 -6.18 -6.12
C VAL A 249 -6.16 -7.00 -5.07
N ALA A 250 -6.75 -6.37 -4.04
CA ALA A 250 -7.57 -7.07 -3.08
C ALA A 250 -8.84 -7.63 -3.74
N PRO A 251 -9.37 -8.79 -3.33
CA PRO A 251 -10.70 -9.21 -3.70
C PRO A 251 -11.69 -8.10 -3.33
N ASP A 252 -12.27 -7.44 -4.33
CA ASP A 252 -13.20 -6.34 -4.05
C ASP A 252 -14.57 -6.88 -3.69
N TYR A 253 -14.96 -7.99 -4.32
CA TYR A 253 -16.17 -8.75 -4.01
C TYR A 253 -15.99 -10.24 -4.35
N VAL A 254 -16.88 -11.08 -3.78
CA VAL A 254 -16.91 -12.51 -4.06
C VAL A 254 -18.19 -12.85 -4.82
N LEU A 255 -18.06 -13.67 -5.84
CA LEU A 255 -19.13 -14.37 -6.52
C LEU A 255 -19.07 -15.83 -6.07
N ALA A 256 -20.14 -16.37 -5.46
CA ALA A 256 -20.15 -17.72 -4.96
C ALA A 256 -21.45 -18.44 -5.37
N THR A 257 -21.32 -19.74 -5.72
CA THR A 257 -22.51 -20.54 -6.04
C THR A 257 -23.33 -20.84 -4.78
N PRO A 258 -24.67 -21.05 -4.90
CA PRO A 258 -25.56 -21.17 -3.74
C PRO A 258 -25.16 -22.25 -2.75
N ASP A 259 -24.58 -23.33 -3.23
CA ASP A 259 -24.15 -24.50 -2.46
C ASP A 259 -22.92 -24.24 -1.56
N VAL A 260 -22.14 -23.21 -1.83
CA VAL A 260 -20.93 -22.88 -1.04
C VAL A 260 -20.97 -21.49 -0.40
N ALA A 261 -21.83 -20.60 -0.85
CA ALA A 261 -21.78 -19.16 -0.50
C ALA A 261 -21.92 -18.90 0.99
N GLU A 262 -22.86 -19.55 1.69
CA GLU A 262 -23.07 -19.33 3.13
C GLU A 262 -21.93 -19.91 3.96
N ALA A 263 -21.54 -21.16 3.69
CA ALA A 263 -20.41 -21.79 4.36
C ALA A 263 -19.10 -21.01 4.15
N LEU A 264 -18.88 -20.48 2.95
CA LEU A 264 -17.73 -19.61 2.66
C LEU A 264 -17.75 -18.34 3.51
N ALA A 265 -18.90 -17.67 3.62
CA ALA A 265 -19.04 -16.45 4.42
C ALA A 265 -18.70 -16.69 5.90
N GLU A 266 -19.20 -17.80 6.47
CA GLU A 266 -18.90 -18.23 7.84
C GLU A 266 -17.42 -18.56 8.02
N ARG A 267 -16.80 -19.28 7.08
CA ARG A 267 -15.39 -19.62 7.13
C ARG A 267 -14.47 -18.41 6.98
N ILE A 268 -14.88 -17.40 6.21
CA ILE A 268 -14.16 -16.11 6.14
C ILE A 268 -14.22 -15.40 7.50
N ALA A 269 -15.38 -15.40 8.18
CA ALA A 269 -15.50 -14.82 9.53
C ALA A 269 -14.59 -15.52 10.55
N VAL A 270 -14.51 -16.87 10.51
CA VAL A 270 -13.57 -17.65 11.33
C VAL A 270 -12.12 -17.25 11.02
N ALA A 271 -11.74 -17.18 9.74
CA ALA A 271 -10.39 -16.79 9.34
C ALA A 271 -10.02 -15.35 9.79
N ILE A 272 -10.97 -14.42 9.81
CA ILE A 272 -10.78 -13.07 10.36
C ILE A 272 -10.41 -13.14 11.85
N THR A 273 -11.15 -13.94 12.63
CA THR A 273 -10.86 -14.13 14.05
C THR A 273 -9.51 -14.80 14.28
N GLU A 274 -9.15 -15.79 13.46
CA GLU A 274 -7.82 -16.43 13.53
C GLU A 274 -6.67 -15.45 13.23
N PHE A 275 -6.86 -14.51 12.30
CA PHE A 275 -5.81 -13.58 11.88
C PHE A 275 -5.69 -12.37 12.81
N TYR A 276 -6.81 -11.85 13.31
CA TYR A 276 -6.86 -10.57 13.99
C TYR A 276 -7.38 -10.65 15.43
N GLY A 277 -7.76 -11.83 15.91
CA GLY A 277 -8.37 -12.05 17.23
C GLY A 277 -9.85 -11.64 17.29
N GLU A 278 -10.45 -11.80 18.48
CA GLU A 278 -11.84 -11.46 18.74
C GLU A 278 -12.14 -9.94 18.65
N ASP A 279 -11.14 -9.11 18.93
CA ASP A 279 -11.20 -7.66 18.77
C ASP A 279 -10.14 -7.16 17.77
N PRO A 280 -10.43 -7.15 16.47
CA PRO A 280 -9.49 -6.63 15.47
C PRO A 280 -9.10 -5.17 15.68
N LYS A 281 -9.87 -4.38 16.45
CA LYS A 281 -9.52 -3.01 16.79
C LYS A 281 -8.30 -2.94 17.69
N ALA A 282 -8.18 -3.88 18.63
CA ALA A 282 -7.05 -3.99 19.56
C ALA A 282 -5.88 -4.78 18.95
N SER A 283 -6.09 -5.47 17.82
CA SER A 283 -5.06 -6.27 17.16
C SER A 283 -3.89 -5.40 16.66
N PRO A 284 -2.63 -5.79 16.94
CA PRO A 284 -1.46 -5.16 16.34
C PRO A 284 -1.29 -5.50 14.86
N ASP A 285 -2.03 -6.50 14.38
CA ASP A 285 -1.93 -7.03 13.01
C ASP A 285 -2.99 -6.48 12.06
N PHE A 286 -3.80 -5.49 12.50
CA PHE A 286 -4.82 -4.88 11.67
C PHE A 286 -4.62 -3.37 11.47
N GLY A 287 -4.49 -2.93 10.22
CA GLY A 287 -4.24 -1.54 9.83
C GLY A 287 -5.39 -0.57 10.09
N ARG A 288 -5.23 0.68 9.65
CA ARG A 288 -6.21 1.76 9.78
C ARG A 288 -6.47 2.43 8.44
N ILE A 289 -7.61 3.08 8.31
CA ILE A 289 -7.94 3.86 7.11
C ILE A 289 -7.09 5.12 7.09
N ILE A 290 -6.53 5.44 5.94
CA ILE A 290 -5.51 6.48 5.78
C ILE A 290 -5.95 7.86 6.29
N ASN A 291 -7.18 8.27 6.02
CA ASN A 291 -7.70 9.58 6.42
C ASN A 291 -9.23 9.58 6.61
N ASP A 292 -9.74 10.67 7.16
CA ASP A 292 -11.16 10.83 7.48
C ASP A 292 -12.05 10.82 6.23
N ARG A 293 -11.59 11.38 5.10
CA ARG A 293 -12.35 11.36 3.84
C ARG A 293 -12.61 9.94 3.36
N HIS A 294 -11.59 9.07 3.39
CA HIS A 294 -11.75 7.66 3.01
C HIS A 294 -12.55 6.89 4.05
N PHE A 295 -12.37 7.20 5.35
CA PHE A 295 -13.18 6.62 6.41
C PHE A 295 -14.68 6.94 6.19
N GLU A 296 -15.05 8.20 5.97
CA GLU A 296 -16.43 8.61 5.70
C GLU A 296 -17.03 7.96 4.46
N ARG A 297 -16.23 7.88 3.39
CA ARG A 297 -16.66 7.20 2.16
C ARG A 297 -17.00 5.73 2.42
N LEU A 298 -16.16 5.03 3.18
CA LEU A 298 -16.36 3.62 3.51
C LEU A 298 -17.54 3.41 4.46
N CYS A 299 -17.75 4.29 5.45
CA CYS A 299 -18.91 4.22 6.34
C CYS A 299 -20.25 4.28 5.57
N LYS A 300 -20.30 5.03 4.47
CA LYS A 300 -21.50 5.12 3.62
C LYS A 300 -21.78 3.83 2.81
N LEU A 301 -20.83 2.92 2.74
CA LEU A 301 -21.00 1.62 2.05
C LEU A 301 -21.51 0.52 2.99
N LEU A 302 -21.50 0.77 4.29
CA LEU A 302 -22.05 -0.16 5.29
C LEU A 302 -23.57 -0.09 5.31
N PRO A 303 -24.27 -1.19 5.70
CA PRO A 303 -25.73 -1.19 5.87
C PRO A 303 -26.22 -0.10 6.80
N VAL A 304 -27.42 0.41 6.53
CA VAL A 304 -28.06 1.47 7.32
C VAL A 304 -28.20 1.04 8.80
N GLY A 305 -27.83 1.93 9.72
CA GLY A 305 -27.86 1.68 11.17
C GLY A 305 -26.60 1.04 11.74
N THR A 306 -25.63 0.66 10.89
CA THR A 306 -24.35 0.09 11.34
C THR A 306 -23.42 1.16 11.93
N VAL A 307 -23.45 2.36 11.37
CA VAL A 307 -22.65 3.51 11.83
C VAL A 307 -23.43 4.25 12.90
N PRO A 308 -22.94 4.36 14.16
CA PRO A 308 -23.59 5.14 15.18
C PRO A 308 -23.77 6.60 14.71
N PRO A 309 -24.88 7.26 15.08
CA PRO A 309 -25.01 8.69 14.84
C PRO A 309 -23.81 9.42 15.48
N GLU A 310 -23.39 10.53 14.85
CA GLU A 310 -22.27 11.33 15.37
C GLU A 310 -22.58 11.71 16.83
N GLU A 311 -21.74 11.27 17.76
CA GLU A 311 -21.77 11.88 19.10
C GLU A 311 -21.36 13.34 18.92
N PRO A 312 -22.19 14.30 19.35
CA PRO A 312 -21.80 15.70 19.33
C PRO A 312 -20.49 15.80 20.12
N SER A 313 -19.45 16.32 19.47
CA SER A 313 -18.12 16.51 20.09
C SER A 313 -18.32 17.25 21.41
N SER A 314 -18.22 16.53 22.54
CA SER A 314 -18.45 17.13 23.85
C SER A 314 -17.39 18.22 24.04
N PRO A 315 -17.76 19.38 24.57
CA PRO A 315 -16.82 20.49 24.83
C PRO A 315 -15.59 20.07 25.65
N LEU A 316 -15.69 18.99 26.43
CA LEU A 316 -14.63 18.42 27.25
C LEU A 316 -13.50 17.76 26.43
N VAL A 317 -13.80 17.18 25.26
CA VAL A 317 -12.76 16.57 24.39
C VAL A 317 -11.94 17.66 23.70
N GLN A 318 -12.55 18.79 23.35
CA GLN A 318 -11.81 19.94 22.78
C GLN A 318 -10.89 20.59 23.83
N VAL A 319 -11.31 20.64 25.10
CA VAL A 319 -10.49 21.15 26.20
C VAL A 319 -9.32 20.20 26.51
N ALA A 320 -9.55 18.89 26.50
CA ALA A 320 -8.48 17.90 26.75
C ALA A 320 -7.40 17.90 25.64
N SER A 321 -7.78 18.08 24.37
CA SER A 321 -6.82 18.20 23.27
C SER A 321 -6.04 19.53 23.31
N ALA A 322 -6.71 20.62 23.71
CA ALA A 322 -6.04 21.92 23.88
C ALA A 322 -5.10 21.94 25.08
N VAL A 323 -5.45 21.28 26.19
CA VAL A 323 -4.59 21.14 27.37
C VAL A 323 -3.38 20.22 27.06
N GLY A 324 -3.56 19.12 26.31
CA GLY A 324 -2.48 18.25 25.85
C GLY A 324 -1.47 18.98 24.97
N ALA A 325 -1.95 19.79 24.02
CA ALA A 325 -1.10 20.62 23.16
C ALA A 325 -0.36 21.73 23.94
N ALA A 326 -0.99 22.31 24.96
CA ALA A 326 -0.38 23.31 25.83
C ALA A 326 0.71 22.70 26.75
N MET A 327 0.50 21.48 27.26
CA MET A 327 1.51 20.78 28.08
C MET A 327 2.73 20.36 27.25
N ASP A 328 2.53 19.94 25.98
CA ASP A 328 3.64 19.59 25.07
C ASP A 328 4.49 20.83 24.72
N MET A 329 3.86 22.00 24.61
CA MET A 329 4.55 23.27 24.38
C MET A 329 5.35 23.75 25.59
N VAL A 330 4.86 23.48 26.80
CA VAL A 330 5.56 23.77 28.08
C VAL A 330 6.72 22.80 28.27
N GLY A 331 6.55 21.50 27.97
CA GLY A 331 7.62 20.49 28.03
C GLY A 331 8.79 20.78 27.12
N ARG A 332 8.54 21.28 25.90
CA ARG A 332 9.59 21.70 24.94
C ARG A 332 10.34 22.95 25.39
N ARG A 333 9.72 23.87 26.11
CA ARG A 333 10.40 25.05 26.69
C ARG A 333 11.27 24.68 27.91
N PHE A 334 10.91 23.67 28.70
CA PHE A 334 11.71 23.24 29.85
C PHE A 334 12.98 22.46 29.44
N ASN A 335 12.91 21.65 28.37
CA ASN A 335 14.09 20.95 27.83
C ASN A 335 15.11 21.86 27.15
N ALA A 336 14.71 23.05 26.69
CA ALA A 336 15.63 24.02 26.09
C ALA A 336 16.43 24.83 27.13
N VAL A 337 16.02 24.82 28.39
CA VAL A 337 16.68 25.58 29.47
C VAL A 337 17.68 24.71 30.29
N THR A 338 17.60 23.37 30.21
CA THR A 338 18.45 22.46 30.98
C THR A 338 19.68 21.92 30.25
N THR A 339 19.92 22.26 28.98
CA THR A 339 21.11 21.83 28.21
C THR A 339 22.19 22.90 28.04
N GLY A 340 22.33 23.79 29.05
CA GLY A 340 23.41 24.76 29.10
C GLY A 340 24.11 24.77 30.47
N ARG A 341 25.09 23.90 30.71
CA ARG A 341 26.36 24.15 31.40
C ARG A 341 27.06 22.90 31.93
N GLY A 342 28.34 22.76 31.53
CA GLY A 342 29.47 22.26 32.32
C GLY A 342 29.59 20.73 32.35
N GLY A 343 30.62 20.10 31.88
CA GLY A 343 32.03 20.31 32.11
C GLY A 343 32.61 19.11 32.84
N ALA A 344 33.45 18.33 32.15
CA ALA A 344 34.59 17.53 32.58
C ALA A 344 34.45 16.56 33.79
N GLY A 345 34.88 15.30 33.59
CA GLY A 345 35.28 14.38 34.66
C GLY A 345 35.41 12.93 34.18
N GLU A 346 36.64 12.54 33.83
CA GLU A 346 37.08 11.13 33.65
C GLU A 346 36.82 10.31 34.92
N MET A 347 36.55 9.04 34.79
CA MET A 347 37.37 7.94 35.36
C MET A 347 36.78 6.55 35.03
N ALA A 348 37.72 5.69 34.81
CA ALA A 348 37.73 4.28 34.45
C ALA A 348 37.11 3.29 35.47
N GLY A 349 36.86 2.07 35.02
CA GLY A 349 36.81 0.84 35.83
C GLY A 349 35.77 -0.18 35.36
N SER A 350 36.11 -1.10 34.53
CA SER A 350 36.50 -2.49 34.74
C SER A 350 35.40 -3.50 35.12
N ALA A 351 35.38 -4.54 34.29
CA ALA A 351 35.24 -5.97 34.58
C ALA A 351 33.87 -6.69 34.46
N ASN A 352 33.83 -7.52 33.44
CA ASN A 352 33.43 -8.94 33.39
C ASN A 352 32.25 -9.47 34.26
N ASN A 353 31.27 -10.10 33.59
CA ASN A 353 31.18 -11.57 33.68
C ASN A 353 30.13 -12.14 32.71
N ALA A 354 30.54 -13.20 32.06
CA ALA A 354 29.77 -14.07 31.20
C ALA A 354 28.91 -15.05 32.01
N ALA A 355 27.74 -15.40 31.55
CA ALA A 355 27.11 -16.68 31.84
C ALA A 355 26.15 -17.09 30.69
N LYS A 356 26.48 -18.20 30.01
CA LYS A 356 25.60 -19.04 29.20
C LYS A 356 24.70 -19.86 30.14
N PRO A 357 23.50 -20.25 29.67
CA PRO A 357 22.94 -21.52 30.08
C PRO A 357 22.75 -22.48 28.89
N THR A 358 23.04 -23.71 29.22
CA THR A 358 23.03 -24.94 28.49
C THR A 358 21.61 -25.43 28.13
N ALA A 359 21.55 -26.20 27.06
CA ALA A 359 20.42 -26.99 26.59
C ALA A 359 20.03 -28.11 27.57
N GLY A 360 18.74 -28.44 27.59
CA GLY A 360 18.20 -29.62 28.26
C GLY A 360 16.88 -30.03 27.61
N SER A 361 16.94 -31.12 26.86
CA SER A 361 15.83 -31.89 26.29
C SER A 361 15.01 -32.53 27.41
N ASN A 362 13.68 -32.61 27.23
CA ASN A 362 12.94 -33.84 27.49
C ASN A 362 11.54 -33.84 26.89
N MET A 363 11.28 -34.82 26.05
CA MET A 363 9.98 -35.29 25.60
C MET A 363 9.25 -36.01 26.77
N ALA A 364 7.98 -35.74 26.94
CA ALA A 364 7.04 -36.71 27.51
C ALA A 364 5.65 -36.51 26.88
N ALA A 365 5.15 -37.56 26.29
CA ALA A 365 3.79 -37.72 25.80
C ALA A 365 2.83 -37.95 26.96
N ALA A 366 1.60 -37.45 26.88
CA ALA A 366 0.45 -37.94 27.59
C ALA A 366 -0.82 -37.55 26.83
N ASP A 367 -1.54 -38.40 26.65
CA ASP A 367 -2.71 -39.11 26.18
C ASP A 367 -4.04 -38.46 26.61
N ASP A 368 -5.00 -38.52 25.70
CA ASP A 368 -6.45 -38.53 25.79
C ASP A 368 -7.24 -37.80 26.90
N GLY A 369 -8.13 -36.93 26.42
CA GLY A 369 -9.24 -36.40 27.19
C GLY A 369 -10.26 -35.66 26.32
N ALA A 370 -11.11 -36.41 25.61
CA ALA A 370 -12.27 -35.85 24.93
C ALA A 370 -13.24 -35.25 25.94
N THR A 371 -13.48 -33.93 25.86
CA THR A 371 -14.65 -33.29 26.47
C THR A 371 -15.45 -32.57 25.38
N ALA A 372 -16.71 -32.93 25.31
CA ALA A 372 -17.73 -32.45 24.41
C ALA A 372 -17.84 -30.91 24.46
N SER A 373 -17.68 -30.27 23.31
CA SER A 373 -18.01 -28.86 23.09
C SER A 373 -19.53 -28.70 23.14
N ALA A 374 -20.00 -27.94 24.13
CA ALA A 374 -21.37 -27.46 24.19
C ALA A 374 -21.66 -26.57 22.98
N ALA A 375 -22.68 -26.93 22.22
CA ALA A 375 -23.23 -26.12 21.15
C ALA A 375 -23.76 -24.80 21.75
N VAL A 376 -23.19 -23.68 21.35
CA VAL A 376 -23.73 -22.33 21.61
C VAL A 376 -24.92 -22.17 20.67
N GLU A 377 -26.12 -22.06 21.23
CA GLU A 377 -27.33 -21.74 20.48
C GLU A 377 -27.20 -20.37 19.80
N PRO A 378 -27.71 -20.20 18.56
CA PRO A 378 -27.65 -18.92 17.88
C PRO A 378 -28.59 -17.94 18.59
N SER A 379 -28.00 -16.84 19.11
CA SER A 379 -28.74 -15.72 19.68
C SER A 379 -29.72 -15.15 18.65
N GLU A 380 -30.99 -15.06 19.05
CA GLU A 380 -32.08 -14.47 18.26
C GLU A 380 -31.72 -13.06 17.78
N ILE A 381 -31.43 -12.96 16.48
CA ILE A 381 -31.29 -11.67 15.80
C ILE A 381 -32.69 -11.17 15.50
N HIS A 382 -33.08 -10.05 16.10
CA HIS A 382 -34.36 -9.39 15.86
C HIS A 382 -34.52 -9.11 14.36
N LYS A 383 -35.47 -9.82 13.73
CA LYS A 383 -35.97 -9.52 12.39
C LYS A 383 -36.78 -8.24 12.44
N VAL A 384 -36.23 -7.15 11.92
CA VAL A 384 -37.03 -5.97 11.56
C VAL A 384 -37.60 -6.21 10.17
N PRO A 385 -38.93 -6.31 9.99
CA PRO A 385 -39.52 -6.52 8.68
C PRO A 385 -39.51 -5.21 7.87
N GLY A 386 -38.99 -5.26 6.64
CA GLY A 386 -39.47 -4.34 5.62
C GLY A 386 -38.50 -3.35 4.97
N VAL A 387 -37.18 -3.49 5.11
CA VAL A 387 -36.25 -2.84 4.17
C VAL A 387 -35.38 -3.95 3.58
N PHE A 388 -35.55 -4.24 2.29
CA PHE A 388 -34.59 -5.03 1.55
C PHE A 388 -33.31 -4.19 1.46
N ASP A 389 -32.39 -4.37 2.39
CA ASP A 389 -31.10 -3.74 2.34
C ASP A 389 -30.30 -4.38 1.20
N LEU A 390 -30.15 -3.63 0.10
CA LEU A 390 -29.37 -4.07 -1.06
C LEU A 390 -27.93 -4.48 -0.70
N ALA A 391 -27.41 -3.97 0.43
CA ALA A 391 -26.06 -4.30 0.92
C ALA A 391 -25.95 -5.75 1.41
N GLY A 392 -27.08 -6.44 1.69
CA GLY A 392 -27.09 -7.79 2.24
C GLY A 392 -26.96 -7.86 3.76
N ARG A 393 -26.86 -9.09 4.28
CA ARG A 393 -26.74 -9.37 5.72
C ARG A 393 -25.28 -9.28 6.18
N ILE A 394 -25.00 -8.60 7.27
CA ILE A 394 -23.68 -8.64 7.92
C ILE A 394 -23.47 -10.01 8.56
N VAL A 395 -22.44 -10.71 8.15
CA VAL A 395 -22.00 -12.00 8.74
C VAL A 395 -21.07 -11.74 9.92
N CYS A 396 -20.12 -10.82 9.75
CA CYS A 396 -19.23 -10.35 10.83
C CYS A 396 -18.81 -8.90 10.57
N GLY A 397 -18.31 -8.21 11.59
CA GLY A 397 -17.81 -6.84 11.49
C GLY A 397 -18.88 -5.78 11.69
N GLY A 398 -18.93 -4.77 10.81
CA GLY A 398 -19.85 -3.64 10.86
C GLY A 398 -19.51 -2.57 11.90
N LYS A 399 -18.57 -2.81 12.82
CA LYS A 399 -18.19 -1.84 13.85
C LYS A 399 -17.25 -0.79 13.27
N VAL A 400 -17.42 0.46 13.66
CA VAL A 400 -16.58 1.58 13.25
C VAL A 400 -16.09 2.38 14.46
N GLY A 401 -14.92 3.02 14.31
CA GLY A 401 -14.34 3.88 15.35
C GLY A 401 -13.67 5.09 14.74
N ARG A 402 -14.36 6.23 14.69
CA ARG A 402 -13.93 7.46 14.03
C ARG A 402 -12.57 7.96 14.52
N ALA A 403 -12.38 8.07 15.83
CA ALA A 403 -11.15 8.60 16.42
C ALA A 403 -9.88 7.81 15.99
N ALA A 404 -10.02 6.50 15.75
CA ALA A 404 -8.95 5.63 15.30
C ALA A 404 -8.98 5.37 13.79
N ARG A 405 -9.92 5.96 13.05
CA ARG A 405 -10.18 5.66 11.62
C ARG A 405 -10.29 4.14 11.38
N TYR A 406 -10.91 3.45 12.33
CA TYR A 406 -11.08 2.01 12.34
C TYR A 406 -12.41 1.62 11.71
N ILE A 407 -12.37 0.67 10.79
CA ILE A 407 -13.53 -0.07 10.27
C ILE A 407 -13.20 -1.55 10.44
N ALA A 408 -14.07 -2.27 11.14
CA ALA A 408 -13.90 -3.70 11.35
C ALA A 408 -13.86 -4.47 10.01
N PRO A 409 -13.08 -5.55 9.91
CA PRO A 409 -13.24 -6.51 8.82
C PRO A 409 -14.70 -6.91 8.72
N THR A 410 -15.35 -6.60 7.61
CA THR A 410 -16.80 -6.74 7.46
C THR A 410 -17.13 -7.61 6.27
N VAL A 411 -17.93 -8.65 6.48
CA VAL A 411 -18.44 -9.55 5.44
C VAL A 411 -19.94 -9.33 5.28
N LEU A 412 -20.36 -9.04 4.06
CA LEU A 412 -21.76 -8.86 3.65
C LEU A 412 -22.19 -10.04 2.79
N TYR A 413 -23.22 -10.77 3.20
CA TYR A 413 -23.75 -11.95 2.48
C TYR A 413 -25.05 -11.61 1.76
N GLY A 414 -25.20 -12.10 0.53
CA GLY A 414 -26.39 -11.86 -0.29
C GLY A 414 -26.50 -10.43 -0.80
N THR A 415 -25.37 -9.77 -1.01
CA THR A 415 -25.32 -8.41 -1.56
C THR A 415 -25.89 -8.36 -2.96
N SER A 416 -26.76 -7.37 -3.22
CA SER A 416 -27.29 -7.12 -4.57
C SER A 416 -26.23 -6.53 -5.48
N PRO A 417 -26.20 -6.89 -6.79
CA PRO A 417 -25.34 -6.23 -7.78
C PRO A 417 -25.57 -4.73 -7.90
N ASP A 418 -26.74 -4.23 -7.50
CA ASP A 418 -27.11 -2.80 -7.54
C ASP A 418 -26.78 -2.04 -6.27
N ALA A 419 -26.26 -2.72 -5.24
CA ALA A 419 -25.87 -2.12 -3.98
C ALA A 419 -24.82 -0.99 -4.17
N PRO A 420 -24.82 0.05 -3.34
CA PRO A 420 -23.82 1.12 -3.40
C PRO A 420 -22.38 0.61 -3.36
N VAL A 421 -22.11 -0.45 -2.58
CA VAL A 421 -20.80 -1.09 -2.44
C VAL A 421 -20.30 -1.75 -3.73
N MET A 422 -21.19 -1.99 -4.71
CA MET A 422 -20.88 -2.59 -6.00
C MET A 422 -20.61 -1.56 -7.11
N LYS A 423 -20.84 -0.24 -6.87
CA LYS A 423 -20.73 0.79 -7.92
C LYS A 423 -19.31 1.21 -8.22
N GLU A 424 -18.45 1.25 -7.20
CA GLU A 424 -17.06 1.69 -7.29
C GLU A 424 -16.17 0.71 -6.52
N GLU A 425 -14.85 0.78 -6.75
CA GLU A 425 -13.86 0.06 -5.96
C GLU A 425 -14.00 0.41 -4.48
N ILE A 426 -14.09 -0.60 -3.63
CA ILE A 426 -14.31 -0.42 -2.19
C ILE A 426 -13.07 0.20 -1.54
N PHE A 427 -11.89 -0.35 -1.81
CA PHE A 427 -10.62 0.09 -1.25
C PHE A 427 -10.67 0.25 0.28
N GLY A 428 -11.16 -0.81 0.94
CA GLY A 428 -11.39 -0.83 2.38
C GLY A 428 -11.84 -2.22 2.86
N PRO A 429 -12.00 -2.42 4.18
CA PRO A 429 -12.21 -3.73 4.79
C PRO A 429 -13.68 -4.19 4.76
N ILE A 430 -14.34 -4.04 3.64
CA ILE A 430 -15.72 -4.48 3.42
C ILE A 430 -15.73 -5.46 2.25
N LEU A 431 -16.21 -6.67 2.48
CA LEU A 431 -16.27 -7.75 1.50
C LEU A 431 -17.72 -8.17 1.23
N PRO A 432 -18.32 -7.73 0.13
CA PRO A 432 -19.61 -8.25 -0.31
C PRO A 432 -19.46 -9.63 -0.97
N ILE A 433 -20.40 -10.53 -0.65
CA ILE A 433 -20.56 -11.84 -1.27
C ILE A 433 -21.89 -11.87 -2.00
N LEU A 434 -21.84 -12.04 -3.31
CA LEU A 434 -23.00 -12.20 -4.17
C LEU A 434 -23.21 -13.67 -4.45
N VAL A 435 -24.45 -14.12 -4.34
CA VAL A 435 -24.84 -15.49 -4.69
C VAL A 435 -25.20 -15.51 -6.17
N VAL A 436 -24.52 -16.36 -6.95
CA VAL A 436 -24.68 -16.46 -8.40
C VAL A 436 -24.84 -17.91 -8.83
N GLU A 437 -25.67 -18.18 -9.83
CA GLU A 437 -25.96 -19.55 -10.25
C GLU A 437 -24.78 -20.21 -10.97
N ASP A 438 -24.06 -19.45 -11.78
CA ASP A 438 -22.88 -19.94 -12.49
C ASP A 438 -21.85 -18.82 -12.77
N ALA A 439 -20.62 -19.24 -13.10
CA ALA A 439 -19.53 -18.33 -13.41
C ALA A 439 -19.68 -17.60 -14.76
N GLU A 440 -20.24 -18.26 -15.76
CA GLU A 440 -20.24 -17.75 -17.14
C GLU A 440 -21.18 -16.56 -17.27
N SER A 441 -22.35 -16.60 -16.63
CA SER A 441 -23.33 -15.52 -16.64
C SER A 441 -22.86 -14.26 -15.93
N GLU A 442 -22.02 -14.38 -14.88
CA GLU A 442 -21.59 -13.24 -14.05
C GLU A 442 -20.19 -12.71 -14.36
N ILE A 443 -19.24 -13.54 -14.79
CA ILE A 443 -17.92 -13.08 -15.25
C ILE A 443 -18.04 -12.13 -16.44
N GLY A 444 -18.96 -12.43 -17.37
CA GLY A 444 -19.28 -11.54 -18.50
C GLY A 444 -19.82 -10.18 -18.05
N ARG A 445 -20.65 -10.12 -17.02
CA ARG A 445 -21.18 -8.87 -16.44
C ARG A 445 -20.11 -8.12 -15.64
N ALA A 446 -19.28 -8.80 -14.87
CA ALA A 446 -18.19 -8.19 -14.13
C ALA A 446 -17.19 -7.50 -15.07
N SER A 447 -16.73 -8.18 -16.12
CA SER A 447 -15.79 -7.62 -17.10
C SER A 447 -16.38 -6.48 -17.96
N CYS A 448 -17.70 -6.44 -18.15
CA CYS A 448 -18.37 -5.34 -18.88
C CYS A 448 -18.49 -4.07 -18.04
N ARG A 449 -18.59 -4.17 -16.70
CA ARG A 449 -18.67 -2.98 -15.81
C ARG A 449 -17.32 -2.29 -15.62
N GLU A 450 -16.21 -2.97 -15.83
CA GLU A 450 -14.86 -2.37 -15.74
C GLU A 450 -14.44 -1.56 -17.00
N ARG A 451 -15.22 -1.61 -18.07
CA ARG A 451 -14.89 -0.93 -19.34
C ARG A 451 -15.46 0.47 -19.50
N VAL A 452 -15.88 1.12 -18.42
CA VAL A 452 -16.43 2.50 -18.49
C VAL A 452 -15.47 3.53 -17.91
#